data_1676181c030d385c3904c4bcac73841f
#
_entry.id   1676181c030d385c3904c4bcac73841f
#
_cell.length_a   1.000
_cell.length_b   1.000
_cell.length_c   1.000
_cell.angle_alpha   90.00
_cell.angle_beta   90.00
_cell.angle_gamma   90.00
#
_symmetry.space_group_name_H-M   'P 1'
#
loop_
_entity.id
_entity.type
_entity.pdbx_description
1 polymer ?
#
loop_
_entity_poly.entity_id
_entity_poly.type
_entity_poly.pdbx_seq_one_letter_code
_entity_poly.pdbx_strand_id
1 'polypeptide(L)' 'MEQQFEISGMHCGGCVNRVTRALKPLANDVQVTLDPPRAVLEVDAPVSEDEVRSAVAGAGDFTVRAL' A
#
# COMPACT_ATOMS: atom_id res chain seq x y z
N MET A 1 1.55 0.10 -15.56
CA MET A 1 2.27 -1.07 -14.99
C MET A 1 1.76 -1.37 -13.59
N GLU A 2 1.92 -2.58 -13.15
CA GLU A 2 1.44 -3.02 -11.85
C GLU A 2 2.63 -3.25 -10.92
N GLN A 3 2.51 -2.74 -9.68
CA GLN A 3 3.50 -3.00 -8.65
C GLN A 3 2.82 -3.60 -7.42
N GLN A 4 3.51 -4.51 -6.75
CA GLN A 4 2.99 -5.16 -5.56
C GLN A 4 3.90 -4.91 -4.37
N PHE A 5 3.29 -4.66 -3.23
CA PHE A 5 4.00 -4.45 -1.97
C PHE A 5 3.33 -5.27 -0.87
N GLU A 6 4.13 -5.79 0.04
CA GLU A 6 3.63 -6.45 1.23
C GLU A 6 3.50 -5.41 2.34
N ILE A 7 2.32 -5.30 2.93
CA ILE A 7 2.05 -4.34 4.00
C ILE A 7 1.72 -5.12 5.27
N SER A 8 2.66 -5.21 6.17
CA SER A 8 2.47 -5.90 7.44
C SER A 8 1.91 -4.94 8.50
N GLY A 9 1.11 -5.47 9.42
CA GLY A 9 0.54 -4.68 10.52
C GLY A 9 -0.93 -4.35 10.35
N MET A 10 -1.55 -4.73 9.25
CA MET A 10 -2.99 -4.57 9.06
C MET A 10 -3.74 -5.66 9.82
N HIS A 11 -4.73 -5.27 10.63
CA HIS A 11 -5.47 -6.22 11.48
C HIS A 11 -6.94 -6.36 11.11
N CYS A 12 -7.49 -5.41 10.37
CA CYS A 12 -8.92 -5.42 10.06
C CYS A 12 -9.21 -4.56 8.82
N GLY A 13 -10.47 -4.56 8.38
CA GLY A 13 -10.88 -3.78 7.23
C GLY A 13 -10.63 -2.28 7.35
N GLY A 14 -10.65 -1.74 8.57
CA GLY A 14 -10.34 -0.34 8.80
C GLY A 14 -8.90 0.00 8.42
N CYS A 15 -7.96 -0.89 8.74
CA CYS A 15 -6.56 -0.73 8.33
C CYS A 15 -6.42 -0.79 6.82
N VAL A 16 -7.10 -1.73 6.18
CA VAL A 16 -7.10 -1.85 4.71
C VAL A 16 -7.58 -0.55 4.07
N ASN A 17 -8.66 0.04 4.59
CA ASN A 17 -9.19 1.29 4.07
C ASN A 17 -8.20 2.45 4.24
N ARG A 18 -7.53 2.52 5.38
CA ARG A 18 -6.53 3.56 5.64
C ARG A 18 -5.36 3.46 4.68
N VAL A 19 -4.84 2.26 4.47
CA VAL A 19 -3.74 2.02 3.54
C VAL A 19 -4.17 2.34 2.12
N THR A 20 -5.37 1.92 1.72
CA THR A 20 -5.91 2.22 0.40
C THR A 20 -5.94 3.73 0.15
N ARG A 21 -6.45 4.49 1.11
CA ARG A 21 -6.54 5.96 0.98
C ARG A 21 -5.15 6.59 0.93
N ALA A 22 -4.22 6.07 1.72
CA ALA A 22 -2.86 6.60 1.76
C ALA A 22 -2.13 6.40 0.44
N LEU A 23 -2.41 5.30 -0.27
CA LEU A 23 -1.74 4.96 -1.51
C LEU A 23 -2.40 5.54 -2.76
N LYS A 24 -3.64 5.99 -2.68
CA LYS A 24 -4.34 6.55 -3.84
C LYS A 24 -3.59 7.67 -4.56
N PRO A 25 -2.95 8.62 -3.86
CA PRO A 25 -2.21 9.67 -4.55
C PRO A 25 -1.01 9.17 -5.36
N LEU A 26 -0.53 7.96 -5.08
CA LEU A 26 0.65 7.41 -5.73
C LEU A 26 0.34 6.59 -6.97
N ALA A 27 -0.91 6.22 -7.18
CA ALA A 27 -1.28 5.27 -8.21
C ALA A 27 -2.62 5.62 -8.85
N ASN A 28 -2.84 5.10 -10.07
CA ASN A 28 -4.11 5.26 -10.77
C ASN A 28 -5.20 4.38 -10.17
N ASP A 29 -4.81 3.23 -9.65
CA ASP A 29 -5.71 2.31 -8.96
C ASP A 29 -4.94 1.60 -7.86
N VAL A 30 -5.63 1.32 -6.77
CA VAL A 30 -5.05 0.66 -5.59
C VAL A 30 -5.98 -0.44 -5.13
N GLN A 31 -5.42 -1.65 -4.97
CA GLN A 31 -6.14 -2.76 -4.37
C GLN A 31 -5.34 -3.25 -3.17
N VAL A 32 -5.97 -3.27 -2.01
CA VAL A 32 -5.32 -3.74 -0.79
C VAL A 32 -6.09 -4.93 -0.25
N THR A 33 -5.34 -6.00 0.07
CA THR A 33 -5.91 -7.21 0.65
C THR A 33 -5.34 -7.43 2.04
N LEU A 34 -6.05 -8.16 2.86
CA LEU A 34 -5.64 -8.42 4.23
C LEU A 34 -4.93 -9.78 4.37
N ASP A 35 -5.35 -10.75 3.61
CA ASP A 35 -4.81 -12.10 3.67
C ASP A 35 -4.72 -12.70 2.24
N PRO A 36 -3.53 -12.62 1.63
CA PRO A 36 -2.25 -12.09 2.16
C PRO A 36 -2.26 -10.56 2.28
N PRO A 37 -1.45 -10.00 3.17
CA PRO A 37 -1.42 -8.54 3.40
C PRO A 37 -0.62 -7.84 2.29
N ARG A 38 -1.28 -7.51 1.20
CA ARG A 38 -0.65 -6.94 0.01
C ARG A 38 -1.39 -5.71 -0.49
N ALA A 39 -0.63 -4.83 -1.12
CA ALA A 39 -1.17 -3.71 -1.88
C ALA A 39 -0.71 -3.85 -3.33
N VAL A 40 -1.65 -3.77 -4.26
CA VAL A 40 -1.38 -3.80 -5.69
C VAL A 40 -1.67 -2.42 -6.24
N LEU A 41 -0.67 -1.80 -6.85
CA LEU A 41 -0.76 -0.46 -7.39
C LEU A 41 -0.68 -0.48 -8.91
N GLU A 42 -1.63 0.16 -9.56
CA GLU A 42 -1.57 0.38 -11.00
C GLU A 42 -0.99 1.77 -11.23
N VAL A 43 0.22 1.83 -11.79
CA VAL A 43 0.96 3.09 -11.93
C VAL A 43 1.47 3.27 -13.35
N ASP A 44 1.64 4.53 -13.77
CA ASP A 44 2.23 4.86 -15.08
C ASP A 44 3.75 4.82 -15.01
N ALA A 45 4.32 5.15 -13.85
CA ALA A 45 5.75 5.09 -13.61
C ALA A 45 6.00 4.41 -12.26
N PRO A 46 7.10 3.66 -12.11
CA PRO A 46 7.37 2.95 -10.86
C PRO A 46 7.47 3.90 -9.66
N VAL A 47 6.90 3.47 -8.54
CA VAL A 47 7.09 4.16 -7.26
C VAL A 47 8.04 3.34 -6.40
N SER A 48 8.83 4.04 -5.58
CA SER A 48 9.81 3.38 -4.74
C SER A 48 9.15 2.81 -3.48
N GLU A 49 9.83 1.84 -2.87
CA GLU A 49 9.41 1.31 -1.57
C GLU A 49 9.35 2.43 -0.53
N ASP A 50 10.31 3.37 -0.56
CA ASP A 50 10.33 4.50 0.37
C ASP A 50 9.12 5.43 0.19
N GLU A 51 8.69 5.65 -1.04
CA GLU A 51 7.49 6.45 -1.31
C GLU A 51 6.25 5.79 -0.72
N VAL A 52 6.12 4.48 -0.89
CA VAL A 52 5.01 3.73 -0.34
C VAL A 52 5.08 3.73 1.18
N ARG A 53 6.26 3.51 1.75
CA ARG A 53 6.45 3.53 3.20
C ARG A 53 6.08 4.87 3.80
N SER A 54 6.50 5.96 3.17
CA SER A 54 6.17 7.31 3.63
C SER A 54 4.67 7.57 3.57
N ALA A 55 4.02 7.11 2.51
CA ALA A 55 2.58 7.29 2.36
C ALA A 55 1.81 6.55 3.44
N VAL A 56 2.14 5.28 3.70
CA VAL A 56 1.40 4.48 4.69
C VAL A 56 1.77 4.86 6.13
N ALA A 57 2.91 5.49 6.34
CA ALA A 57 3.31 5.94 7.68
C ALA A 57 2.31 6.92 8.28
N GLY A 58 1.64 7.71 7.43
CA GLY A 58 0.59 8.62 7.88
C GLY A 58 -0.71 7.91 8.24
N ALA A 59 -0.90 6.68 7.81
CA ALA A 59 -2.11 5.91 8.06
C ALA A 59 -2.00 5.04 9.31
N GLY A 60 -0.78 4.75 9.76
CA GLY A 60 -0.57 3.91 10.92
C GLY A 60 0.83 3.30 10.92
N ASP A 61 1.02 2.37 11.83
CA ASP A 61 2.31 1.74 12.07
C ASP A 61 2.41 0.45 11.25
N PHE A 62 2.80 0.59 9.99
CA PHE A 62 2.86 -0.53 9.06
C PHE A 62 4.28 -0.73 8.54
N THR A 63 4.59 -1.98 8.19
CA THR A 63 5.86 -2.34 7.54
C THR A 63 5.60 -2.59 6.06
N VAL A 64 6.41 -1.99 5.19
CA VAL A 64 6.27 -2.09 3.75
C VAL A 64 7.48 -2.81 3.17
N ARG A 65 7.23 -3.74 2.26
CA ARG A 65 8.28 -4.43 1.54
C ARG A 65 7.88 -4.61 0.08
N ALA A 66 8.75 -4.23 -0.84
CA ALA A 66 8.52 -4.45 -2.27
C ALA A 66 8.57 -5.94 -2.61
N LEU A 67 7.64 -6.38 -3.43
CA LEU A 67 7.57 -7.77 -3.88
C LEU A 67 8.09 -7.95 -5.31
#